data_8dee2da98f8d3b105b6278f456e1c6bc
#
_entry.id   8dee2da98f8d3b105b6278f456e1c6bc
#
_cell.length_a   1.000
_cell.length_b   1.000
_cell.length_c   1.000
_cell.angle_alpha   90.00
_cell.angle_beta   90.00
_cell.angle_gamma   90.00
#
_symmetry.space_group_name_H-M   'P 1'
#
loop_
_entity.id
_entity.type
_entity.pdbx_description
1 polymer ?
#
loop_
_entity_poly.entity_id
_entity_poly.type
_entity_poly.pdbx_seq_one_letter_code
_entity_poly.pdbx_strand_id
1 'polypeptide(L)'
;MKDRSAQLTASRTRLLRQMPDPATILPGSLLSRMVRCNKPGCQYCEKGKGKGHGPIWILSVSLGKRRVRQLPVPRELKKEVVESQRAFAQTQKLLKEIAALNLELLRERKRQR
;
A
#
# COMPACT_ATOMS: atom_id res chain seq x y z
N MET A 1 -37.87 -6.64 16.37
CA MET A 1 -36.86 -5.70 15.97
C MET A 1 -35.50 -6.40 15.76
N LYS A 2 -34.90 -6.11 14.65
CA LYS A 2 -33.56 -6.68 14.44
C LYS A 2 -32.58 -6.03 15.41
N ASP A 3 -31.81 -6.87 16.04
CA ASP A 3 -30.75 -6.44 16.93
C ASP A 3 -29.69 -5.67 16.13
N ARG A 4 -29.37 -4.46 16.57
CA ARG A 4 -28.32 -3.66 15.93
C ARG A 4 -26.99 -4.39 15.97
N SER A 5 -26.69 -5.11 17.05
CA SER A 5 -25.47 -5.90 17.16
C SER A 5 -25.39 -6.95 16.06
N ALA A 6 -26.50 -7.59 15.73
CA ALA A 6 -26.51 -8.59 14.65
C ALA A 6 -26.23 -7.94 13.30
N GLN A 7 -26.77 -6.76 13.05
CA GLN A 7 -26.53 -6.02 11.80
C GLN A 7 -25.06 -5.61 11.69
N LEU A 8 -24.50 -5.11 12.78
CA LEU A 8 -23.08 -4.70 12.80
C LEU A 8 -22.16 -5.90 12.60
N THR A 9 -22.49 -7.03 13.22
CA THR A 9 -21.71 -8.27 13.05
C THR A 9 -21.76 -8.75 11.60
N ALA A 10 -22.92 -8.69 10.97
CA ALA A 10 -23.06 -9.09 9.57
C ALA A 10 -22.25 -8.18 8.64
N SER A 11 -22.25 -6.87 8.90
CA SER A 11 -21.46 -5.92 8.12
C SER A 11 -19.96 -6.21 8.28
N ARG A 12 -19.53 -6.47 9.51
CA ARG A 12 -18.13 -6.82 9.78
C ARG A 12 -17.72 -8.08 9.03
N THR A 13 -18.57 -9.10 9.03
CA THR A 13 -18.27 -10.35 8.31
C THR A 13 -18.10 -10.10 6.81
N ARG A 14 -18.94 -9.24 6.22
CA ARG A 14 -18.81 -8.91 4.80
C ARG A 14 -17.48 -8.22 4.51
N LEU A 15 -17.06 -7.30 5.38
CA LEU A 15 -15.78 -6.62 5.20
C LEU A 15 -14.61 -7.59 5.33
N LEU A 16 -14.67 -8.52 6.29
CA LEU A 16 -13.63 -9.52 6.47
C LEU A 16 -13.45 -10.40 5.23
N ARG A 17 -14.54 -10.70 4.53
CA ARG A 17 -14.47 -11.50 3.31
C ARG A 17 -13.80 -10.79 2.14
N GLN A 18 -13.71 -9.47 2.21
CA GLN A 18 -13.07 -8.66 1.16
C GLN A 18 -11.57 -8.47 1.38
N MET A 19 -11.04 -8.95 2.50
CA MET A 19 -9.63 -8.75 2.83
C MET A 19 -8.72 -9.45 1.84
N PRO A 20 -7.73 -8.74 1.27
CA PRO A 20 -6.71 -9.39 0.45
C PRO A 20 -5.86 -10.34 1.26
N ASP A 21 -5.18 -11.25 0.56
CA ASP A 21 -4.22 -12.15 1.21
C ASP A 21 -3.07 -11.33 1.80
N PRO A 22 -2.87 -11.38 3.13
CA PRO A 22 -1.78 -10.61 3.75
C PRO A 22 -0.39 -10.99 3.25
N ALA A 23 -0.25 -12.18 2.68
CA ALA A 23 1.05 -12.63 2.17
C ALA A 23 1.51 -11.83 0.95
N THR A 24 0.62 -11.10 0.29
CA THR A 24 0.94 -10.39 -0.95
C THR A 24 0.99 -8.88 -0.81
N ILE A 25 0.72 -8.33 0.37
CA ILE A 25 0.64 -6.88 0.53
C ILE A 25 2.01 -6.24 0.64
N LEU A 26 2.15 -5.04 0.06
CA LEU A 26 3.38 -4.26 0.13
C LEU A 26 3.03 -2.80 0.44
N PRO A 27 3.69 -2.19 1.42
CA PRO A 27 3.53 -0.76 1.69
C PRO A 27 4.42 0.07 0.76
N GLY A 28 4.32 1.38 0.87
CA GLY A 28 5.25 2.28 0.25
C GLY A 28 4.74 2.93 -1.00
N SER A 29 5.62 3.69 -1.63
CA SER A 29 5.33 4.43 -2.85
C SER A 29 6.23 3.97 -3.97
N LEU A 30 5.66 3.78 -5.15
CA LEU A 30 6.43 3.40 -6.33
C LEU A 30 6.76 4.67 -7.10
N LEU A 31 8.06 4.96 -7.22
CA LEU A 31 8.57 6.16 -7.85
C LEU A 31 9.32 5.80 -9.12
N SER A 32 9.28 6.68 -10.10
CA SER A 32 10.12 6.54 -11.28
C SER A 32 11.23 7.57 -11.24
N ARG A 33 12.40 7.20 -11.72
CA ARG A 33 13.56 8.08 -11.70
C ARG A 33 14.42 7.85 -12.94
N MET A 34 14.94 8.94 -13.49
CA MET A 34 15.99 8.87 -14.50
C MET A 34 17.33 8.86 -13.78
N VAL A 35 18.25 8.04 -14.26
CA VAL A 35 19.54 7.84 -13.60
C VAL A 35 20.67 8.17 -14.58
N ARG A 36 21.72 8.84 -14.09
CA ARG A 36 22.91 9.12 -14.87
C ARG A 36 23.96 8.05 -14.61
N CYS A 37 24.52 7.55 -15.69
CA CYS A 37 25.46 6.42 -15.60
C CYS A 37 26.92 6.84 -15.37
N ASN A 38 27.24 8.14 -15.52
CA ASN A 38 28.59 8.68 -15.40
C ASN A 38 29.62 8.08 -16.36
N LYS A 39 29.18 7.38 -17.39
CA LYS A 39 30.08 6.85 -18.40
C LYS A 39 30.41 7.96 -19.40
N PRO A 40 31.72 8.16 -19.74
CA PRO A 40 32.08 9.12 -20.75
C PRO A 40 31.43 8.79 -22.11
N GLY A 41 30.95 9.80 -22.79
CA GLY A 41 30.34 9.60 -24.12
C GLY A 41 28.95 9.04 -24.13
N CYS A 42 28.31 8.92 -22.98
CA CYS A 42 26.93 8.43 -22.94
C CYS A 42 25.98 9.51 -23.44
N GLN A 43 25.32 9.24 -24.59
CA GLN A 43 24.42 10.22 -25.21
C GLN A 43 23.19 10.53 -24.35
N TYR A 44 22.80 9.62 -23.46
CA TYR A 44 21.63 9.81 -22.60
C TYR A 44 21.94 10.64 -21.34
N CYS A 45 23.21 10.76 -20.99
CA CYS A 45 23.63 11.43 -19.76
C CYS A 45 24.54 12.63 -19.99
N GLU A 46 24.91 12.87 -21.24
CA GLU A 46 26.01 13.77 -21.55
C GLU A 46 25.78 15.21 -21.09
N LYS A 47 26.70 15.72 -20.27
CA LYS A 47 26.82 17.11 -19.85
C LYS A 47 25.53 17.80 -19.41
N GLY A 48 24.63 17.04 -18.79
CA GLY A 48 23.38 17.58 -18.31
C GLY A 48 22.34 17.87 -19.36
N LYS A 49 22.64 17.57 -20.63
CA LYS A 49 21.70 17.76 -21.74
C LYS A 49 20.82 16.55 -21.97
N GLY A 50 21.32 15.37 -21.61
CA GLY A 50 20.55 14.15 -21.78
C GLY A 50 19.58 13.93 -20.62
N LYS A 51 18.52 13.20 -20.88
CA LYS A 51 17.51 12.87 -19.87
C LYS A 51 17.95 11.79 -18.89
N GLY A 52 19.11 11.16 -19.15
CA GLY A 52 19.58 10.03 -18.36
C GLY A 52 18.97 8.72 -18.82
N HIS A 53 19.27 7.67 -18.06
CA HIS A 53 18.73 6.34 -18.32
C HIS A 53 17.46 6.11 -17.51
N GLY A 54 16.57 5.32 -18.04
CA GLY A 54 15.38 4.95 -17.35
C GLY A 54 14.13 5.12 -18.21
N PRO A 55 12.98 5.27 -17.57
CA PRO A 55 12.85 5.36 -16.11
C PRO A 55 13.13 4.04 -15.43
N ILE A 56 13.74 4.11 -14.25
CA ILE A 56 13.81 2.98 -13.34
C ILE A 56 12.77 3.16 -12.25
N TRP A 57 12.27 2.05 -11.75
CA TRP A 57 11.23 2.06 -10.73
C TRP A 57 11.86 1.75 -9.36
N ILE A 58 11.46 2.53 -8.37
CA ILE A 58 11.98 2.41 -7.02
C ILE A 58 10.81 2.36 -6.05
N LEU A 59 10.77 1.32 -5.23
CA LEU A 59 9.81 1.23 -4.15
C LEU A 59 10.42 1.91 -2.92
N SER A 60 9.77 2.98 -2.46
CA SER A 60 10.21 3.72 -1.28
C SER A 60 9.29 3.38 -0.11
N VAL A 61 9.85 2.85 0.96
CA VAL A 61 9.10 2.41 2.13
C VAL A 61 9.59 3.14 3.36
N SER A 62 8.68 3.75 4.11
CA SER A 62 9.00 4.36 5.39
C SER A 62 8.93 3.29 6.48
N LEU A 63 10.03 3.13 7.22
CA LEU A 63 10.11 2.17 8.31
C LEU A 63 9.93 2.80 9.68
N GLY A 64 9.46 4.05 9.72
CA GLY A 64 9.31 4.80 10.95
C GLY A 64 10.63 5.40 11.42
N LYS A 65 10.59 6.25 12.44
CA LYS A 65 11.76 6.90 13.02
C LYS A 65 12.70 7.52 11.97
N ARG A 66 12.13 8.15 10.94
CA ARG A 66 12.88 8.79 9.85
C ARG A 66 13.70 7.81 9.01
N ARG A 67 13.39 6.54 9.08
CA ARG A 67 14.03 5.54 8.24
C ARG A 67 13.23 5.36 6.96
N VAL A 68 13.92 5.47 5.84
CA VAL A 68 13.31 5.21 4.53
C VAL A 68 14.20 4.21 3.81
N ARG A 69 13.59 3.15 3.31
CA ARG A 69 14.30 2.16 2.52
C ARG A 69 13.83 2.28 1.08
N GLN A 70 14.78 2.29 0.16
CA GLN A 70 14.47 2.30 -1.26
C GLN A 70 14.95 1.02 -1.90
N LEU A 71 14.08 0.40 -2.69
CA LEU A 71 14.36 -0.85 -3.36
C LEU A 71 14.11 -0.68 -4.86
N PRO A 72 15.13 -0.86 -5.71
CA PRO A 72 14.91 -0.86 -7.15
C PRO A 72 13.98 -2.00 -7.53
N VAL A 73 13.02 -1.72 -8.42
CA VAL A 73 12.04 -2.71 -8.87
C VAL A 73 12.30 -3.01 -10.33
N PRO A 74 12.68 -4.25 -10.67
CA PRO A 74 12.82 -4.64 -12.05
C PRO A 74 11.51 -4.47 -12.82
N ARG A 75 11.63 -4.19 -14.11
CA ARG A 75 10.46 -3.97 -14.96
C ARG A 75 9.47 -5.15 -14.88
N GLU A 76 10.00 -6.37 -14.83
CA GLU A 76 9.19 -7.59 -14.79
C GLU A 76 8.33 -7.69 -13.54
N LEU A 77 8.76 -7.07 -12.44
CA LEU A 77 8.07 -7.13 -11.16
C LEU A 77 7.18 -5.93 -10.89
N LYS A 78 7.21 -4.93 -11.75
CA LYS A 78 6.45 -3.69 -11.52
C LYS A 78 4.97 -3.94 -11.34
N LYS A 79 4.37 -4.75 -12.21
CA LYS A 79 2.94 -5.03 -12.15
C LYS A 79 2.57 -5.70 -10.83
N GLU A 80 3.37 -6.67 -10.41
CA GLU A 80 3.17 -7.36 -9.14
C GLU A 80 3.26 -6.40 -7.96
N VAL A 81 4.24 -5.50 -7.98
CA VAL A 81 4.40 -4.51 -6.92
C VAL A 81 3.18 -3.58 -6.86
N VAL A 82 2.69 -3.11 -8.00
CA VAL A 82 1.50 -2.25 -8.05
C VAL A 82 0.29 -2.96 -7.47
N GLU A 83 0.09 -4.21 -7.83
CA GLU A 83 -1.03 -5.01 -7.30
C GLU A 83 -0.90 -5.20 -5.79
N SER A 84 0.31 -5.45 -5.30
CA SER A 84 0.56 -5.62 -3.87
C SER A 84 0.33 -4.33 -3.09
N GLN A 85 0.67 -3.19 -3.69
CA GLN A 85 0.40 -1.90 -3.06
C GLN A 85 -1.11 -1.60 -3.00
N ARG A 86 -1.84 -1.96 -4.04
CA ARG A 86 -3.31 -1.82 -4.04
C ARG A 86 -3.93 -2.70 -2.97
N ALA A 87 -3.42 -3.91 -2.83
CA ALA A 87 -3.90 -4.83 -1.79
C ALA A 87 -3.63 -4.25 -0.39
N PHE A 88 -2.47 -3.63 -0.19
CA PHE A 88 -2.16 -3.00 1.10
C PHE A 88 -3.11 -1.83 1.39
N ALA A 89 -3.36 -0.97 0.41
CA ALA A 89 -4.27 0.16 0.58
C ALA A 89 -5.69 -0.33 0.89
N GLN A 90 -6.15 -1.38 0.19
CA GLN A 90 -7.46 -1.97 0.44
C GLN A 90 -7.54 -2.56 1.84
N THR A 91 -6.47 -3.23 2.27
CA THR A 91 -6.39 -3.81 3.61
C THR A 91 -6.50 -2.73 4.68
N GLN A 92 -5.76 -1.63 4.51
CA GLN A 92 -5.83 -0.52 5.47
C GLN A 92 -7.22 0.08 5.55
N LYS A 93 -7.87 0.27 4.41
CA LYS A 93 -9.23 0.81 4.36
C LYS A 93 -10.20 -0.11 5.09
N LEU A 94 -10.12 -1.42 4.83
CA LEU A 94 -10.99 -2.39 5.47
C LEU A 94 -10.75 -2.48 6.98
N LEU A 95 -9.50 -2.40 7.41
CA LEU A 95 -9.19 -2.42 8.85
C LEU A 95 -9.82 -1.23 9.56
N LYS A 96 -9.79 -0.05 8.95
CA LYS A 96 -10.43 1.13 9.53
C LYS A 96 -11.93 0.97 9.63
N GLU A 97 -12.56 0.43 8.60
CA GLU A 97 -14.00 0.19 8.60
C GLU A 97 -14.39 -0.86 9.64
N ILE A 98 -13.62 -1.94 9.74
CA ILE A 98 -13.84 -2.98 10.74
C ILE A 98 -13.68 -2.43 12.15
N ALA A 99 -12.65 -1.61 12.37
CA ALA A 99 -12.42 -0.99 13.67
C ALA A 99 -13.59 -0.10 14.07
N ALA A 100 -14.15 0.66 13.12
CA ALA A 100 -15.33 1.49 13.39
C ALA A 100 -16.54 0.65 13.77
N LEU A 101 -16.75 -0.48 13.09
CA LEU A 101 -17.82 -1.40 13.45
C LEU A 101 -17.62 -2.01 14.83
N ASN A 102 -16.38 -2.35 15.17
CA ASN A 102 -16.07 -2.90 16.49
C ASN A 102 -16.32 -1.88 17.58
N LEU A 103 -16.05 -0.60 17.31
CA LEU A 103 -16.36 0.46 18.25
C LEU A 103 -17.87 0.56 18.49
N GLU A 104 -18.65 0.50 17.42
CA GLU A 104 -20.11 0.52 17.56
C GLU A 104 -20.64 -0.70 18.30
N LEU A 105 -20.05 -1.87 18.06
CA LEU A 105 -20.43 -3.08 18.78
C LEU A 105 -20.12 -2.94 20.27
N LEU A 106 -19.01 -2.33 20.61
CA LEU A 106 -18.66 -2.07 22.01
C LEU A 106 -19.69 -1.12 22.66
N ARG A 107 -20.11 -0.09 21.93
CA ARG A 107 -21.15 0.83 22.42
C ARG A 107 -22.46 0.11 22.69
N GLU A 108 -22.86 -0.80 21.78
CA GLU A 108 -24.09 -1.57 21.96
C GLU A 108 -24.01 -2.48 23.18
N ARG A 109 -22.86 -3.14 23.41
CA ARG A 109 -22.66 -3.98 24.57
C ARG A 109 -22.71 -3.16 25.86
N LYS A 110 -22.13 -1.99 25.86
CA LYS A 110 -22.16 -1.08 27.00
C LYS A 110 -23.58 -0.62 27.29
N ARG A 111 -24.36 -0.34 26.26
CA ARG A 111 -25.75 0.12 26.40
C ARG A 111 -26.64 -0.96 27.00
N GLN A 112 -26.35 -2.23 26.73
CA GLN A 112 -27.15 -3.35 27.19
C GLN A 112 -26.83 -3.79 28.62
N ARG A 113 -25.86 -3.17 29.27
CA ARG A 113 -25.49 -3.53 30.64
C ARG A 113 -26.47 -2.94 31.66
#